data_5ebc3a4d62fb88369ae3af8d17f8adb2
#
_entry.id   5ebc3a4d62fb88369ae3af8d17f8adb2
#
_cell.length_a   1.000
_cell.length_b   1.000
_cell.length_c   1.000
_cell.angle_alpha   90.00
_cell.angle_beta   90.00
_cell.angle_gamma   90.00
#
_symmetry.space_group_name_H-M   'P 1'
#
loop_
_entity.id
_entity.type
_entity.pdbx_description
1 polymer ?
#
loop_
_entity_poly.entity_id
_entity_poly.type
_entity_poly.pdbx_seq_one_letter_code
_entity_poly.pdbx_strand_id
1 'polypeptide(L)'
;MREEINYAARRGFPLMKLPVTTEIDRELCTGCGLCVSICPSRTLTVINGTAEVTGCHSMHCGHCAAVCPTGAVTVGGVADDALNLVTVKNKEEWLPYGEFDTAALVQLMRSRRSCRIFSDKPVEKSVLEDLVKIGSTAPSGTNSQLWTFTILPDRAVVEKLGDATARFFRKLNSLAERGYLRFFSKLFMKDALGWYYREYYESVRQALSEWEETGRDCLFHGAPSAILVGMNPGASTPCEDALLVSQNILLAAHAMGLGSCLIGFVVEAMKRDPRIRKVLGIPREERIYAVIALGYSVTQFYKPAGRKRVVPRYFEG
;
A
#
# COMPACT_ATOMS: atom_id res chain seq x y z
N MET A 1 -19.31 6.19 -22.96
CA MET A 1 -19.99 5.59 -21.77
C MET A 1 -20.53 4.18 -22.00
N ARG A 2 -21.23 3.85 -23.08
CA ARG A 2 -21.62 2.44 -23.41
C ARG A 2 -20.44 1.59 -23.90
N GLU A 3 -19.43 2.16 -24.52
CA GLU A 3 -18.25 1.44 -25.01
C GLU A 3 -17.23 1.13 -23.90
N GLU A 4 -17.09 1.98 -22.89
CA GLU A 4 -16.20 1.74 -21.73
C GLU A 4 -16.69 0.60 -20.85
N ILE A 5 -18.01 0.48 -20.65
CA ILE A 5 -18.62 -0.67 -19.94
C ILE A 5 -18.36 -1.99 -20.67
N ASN A 6 -18.34 -1.96 -22.02
CA ASN A 6 -18.03 -3.13 -22.83
C ASN A 6 -16.53 -3.51 -22.80
N TYR A 7 -15.62 -2.55 -22.57
CA TYR A 7 -14.19 -2.79 -22.50
C TYR A 7 -13.79 -3.54 -21.21
N ALA A 8 -14.40 -3.18 -20.08
CA ALA A 8 -14.21 -3.88 -18.81
C ALA A 8 -14.77 -5.32 -18.83
N ALA A 9 -15.92 -5.52 -19.44
CA ALA A 9 -16.53 -6.84 -19.61
C ALA A 9 -15.72 -7.79 -20.53
N ARG A 10 -15.02 -7.25 -21.52
CA ARG A 10 -14.20 -8.05 -22.47
C ARG A 10 -12.85 -8.51 -21.89
N ARG A 11 -12.36 -7.93 -20.80
CA ARG A 11 -11.10 -8.31 -20.14
C ARG A 11 -11.24 -9.17 -18.89
N GLY A 12 -12.47 -9.62 -18.57
CA GLY A 12 -12.69 -10.55 -17.44
C GLY A 12 -12.31 -9.96 -16.08
N PHE A 13 -12.28 -8.61 -15.93
CA PHE A 13 -12.22 -8.00 -14.61
C PHE A 13 -13.51 -8.35 -13.89
N PRO A 14 -13.48 -9.11 -12.78
CA PRO A 14 -14.65 -9.26 -11.97
C PRO A 14 -14.98 -7.86 -11.41
N LEU A 15 -15.99 -7.21 -12.00
CA LEU A 15 -16.73 -6.19 -11.24
C LEU A 15 -17.13 -6.91 -9.97
N MET A 16 -16.57 -6.50 -8.82
CA MET A 16 -16.96 -7.10 -7.54
C MET A 16 -18.46 -6.87 -7.38
N LYS A 17 -19.24 -7.90 -7.73
CA LYS A 17 -20.69 -7.92 -7.57
C LYS A 17 -20.99 -8.25 -6.11
N LEU A 18 -20.58 -7.34 -5.21
CA LEU A 18 -20.91 -7.47 -3.81
C LEU A 18 -22.42 -7.24 -3.65
N PRO A 19 -23.09 -8.04 -2.81
CA PRO A 19 -24.48 -7.80 -2.49
C PRO A 19 -24.64 -6.42 -1.85
N VAL A 20 -25.80 -5.81 -2.06
CA VAL A 20 -26.08 -4.52 -1.41
C VAL A 20 -26.30 -4.73 0.08
N THR A 21 -25.56 -3.99 0.89
CA THR A 21 -25.69 -3.98 2.36
C THR A 21 -26.11 -2.59 2.87
N THR A 22 -26.58 -1.73 1.96
CA THR A 22 -27.05 -0.39 2.30
C THR A 22 -28.44 -0.49 2.90
N GLU A 23 -28.65 0.17 4.04
CA GLU A 23 -29.92 0.27 4.73
C GLU A 23 -30.35 1.74 4.83
N ILE A 24 -31.66 1.98 4.77
CA ILE A 24 -32.24 3.32 4.86
C ILE A 24 -33.17 3.37 6.06
N ASP A 25 -32.88 4.22 6.99
CA ASP A 25 -33.82 4.59 8.07
C ASP A 25 -34.89 5.52 7.50
N ARG A 26 -36.12 5.01 7.41
CA ARG A 26 -37.26 5.73 6.83
C ARG A 26 -37.74 6.88 7.70
N GLU A 27 -37.50 6.84 9.01
CA GLU A 27 -37.91 7.91 9.93
C GLU A 27 -36.97 9.11 9.80
N LEU A 28 -35.70 8.88 9.55
CA LEU A 28 -34.70 9.92 9.35
C LEU A 28 -34.62 10.40 7.88
N CYS A 29 -35.13 9.63 6.93
CA CYS A 29 -34.99 9.94 5.51
C CYS A 29 -35.92 11.07 5.07
N THR A 30 -35.38 12.16 4.59
CA THR A 30 -36.13 13.32 4.05
C THR A 30 -36.42 13.25 2.56
N GLY A 31 -36.00 12.19 1.86
CA GLY A 31 -36.18 12.04 0.41
C GLY A 31 -35.40 13.03 -0.45
N CYS A 32 -34.37 13.69 0.08
CA CYS A 32 -33.60 14.74 -0.61
C CYS A 32 -32.83 14.26 -1.86
N GLY A 33 -32.65 12.96 -2.06
CA GLY A 33 -32.03 12.37 -3.25
C GLY A 33 -30.51 12.49 -3.34
N LEU A 34 -29.81 13.07 -2.36
CA LEU A 34 -28.33 13.21 -2.40
C LEU A 34 -27.64 11.86 -2.51
N CYS A 35 -28.08 10.86 -1.74
CA CYS A 35 -27.54 9.51 -1.78
C CYS A 35 -27.74 8.82 -3.15
N VAL A 36 -28.81 9.14 -3.87
CA VAL A 36 -29.08 8.65 -5.23
C VAL A 36 -28.14 9.31 -6.22
N SER A 37 -27.97 10.64 -6.14
CA SER A 37 -27.14 11.39 -7.10
C SER A 37 -25.68 11.02 -7.05
N ILE A 38 -25.13 10.66 -5.85
CA ILE A 38 -23.74 10.34 -5.65
C ILE A 38 -23.38 8.87 -5.94
N CYS A 39 -24.38 7.97 -6.02
CA CYS A 39 -24.15 6.53 -6.10
C CYS A 39 -23.63 6.09 -7.48
N PRO A 40 -22.38 5.66 -7.62
CA PRO A 40 -21.83 5.23 -8.90
C PRO A 40 -22.45 3.92 -9.39
N SER A 41 -22.96 3.09 -8.48
CA SER A 41 -23.61 1.81 -8.79
C SER A 41 -25.10 1.96 -9.10
N ARG A 42 -25.67 3.18 -8.93
CA ARG A 42 -27.12 3.44 -9.11
C ARG A 42 -27.99 2.49 -8.32
N THR A 43 -27.61 2.21 -7.08
CA THR A 43 -28.25 1.21 -6.21
C THR A 43 -29.47 1.77 -5.50
N LEU A 44 -29.63 3.10 -5.45
CA LEU A 44 -30.64 3.79 -4.70
C LEU A 44 -31.57 4.60 -5.62
N THR A 45 -32.84 4.71 -5.25
CA THR A 45 -33.85 5.51 -5.95
C THR A 45 -34.76 6.16 -4.90
N VAL A 46 -35.30 7.35 -5.16
CA VAL A 46 -36.33 7.95 -4.30
C VAL A 46 -37.71 7.47 -4.79
N ILE A 47 -38.46 6.81 -3.89
CA ILE A 47 -39.83 6.30 -4.13
C ILE A 47 -40.70 6.86 -3.02
N ASN A 48 -41.84 7.49 -3.38
CA ASN A 48 -42.81 8.07 -2.42
C ASN A 48 -42.16 8.96 -1.35
N GLY A 49 -41.15 9.75 -1.73
CA GLY A 49 -40.47 10.69 -0.81
C GLY A 49 -39.41 10.07 0.11
N THR A 50 -39.07 8.81 -0.07
CA THR A 50 -38.04 8.10 0.71
C THR A 50 -37.04 7.42 -0.23
N ALA A 51 -35.74 7.42 0.12
CA ALA A 51 -34.76 6.66 -0.61
C ALA A 51 -34.98 5.15 -0.38
N GLU A 52 -34.86 4.34 -1.42
CA GLU A 52 -34.99 2.90 -1.36
C GLU A 52 -33.85 2.22 -2.12
N VAL A 53 -33.47 1.02 -1.69
CA VAL A 53 -32.51 0.16 -2.38
C VAL A 53 -33.21 -0.55 -3.51
N THR A 54 -32.88 -0.22 -4.76
CA THR A 54 -33.49 -0.81 -5.96
C THR A 54 -32.50 -1.57 -6.84
N GLY A 55 -31.19 -1.34 -6.65
CA GLY A 55 -30.13 -2.05 -7.35
C GLY A 55 -29.69 -3.32 -6.61
N CYS A 56 -28.98 -4.20 -7.32
CA CYS A 56 -28.53 -5.50 -6.80
C CYS A 56 -27.03 -5.57 -6.49
N HIS A 57 -26.28 -4.51 -6.78
CA HIS A 57 -24.82 -4.46 -6.58
C HIS A 57 -24.39 -3.16 -5.94
N SER A 58 -23.38 -3.23 -5.05
CA SER A 58 -22.76 -2.06 -4.41
C SER A 58 -21.25 -2.21 -4.39
N MET A 59 -20.54 -1.07 -4.46
CA MET A 59 -19.10 -1.01 -4.18
C MET A 59 -18.79 -0.81 -2.69
N HIS A 60 -19.79 -0.72 -1.84
CA HIS A 60 -19.66 -0.42 -0.40
C HIS A 60 -18.76 0.79 -0.11
N CYS A 61 -18.81 1.81 -0.97
CA CYS A 61 -17.89 2.96 -0.87
C CYS A 61 -18.27 3.99 0.21
N GLY A 62 -19.43 3.84 0.85
CA GLY A 62 -19.88 4.73 1.93
C GLY A 62 -20.34 6.12 1.49
N HIS A 63 -20.21 6.52 0.21
CA HIS A 63 -20.53 7.87 -0.25
C HIS A 63 -21.98 8.27 0.05
N CYS A 64 -22.93 7.35 -0.09
CA CYS A 64 -24.36 7.62 0.21
C CYS A 64 -24.59 7.90 1.69
N ALA A 65 -23.87 7.23 2.59
CA ALA A 65 -23.91 7.54 4.02
C ALA A 65 -23.24 8.87 4.31
N ALA A 66 -22.05 9.10 3.77
CA ALA A 66 -21.28 10.33 4.00
C ALA A 66 -21.97 11.61 3.51
N VAL A 67 -22.84 11.53 2.49
CA VAL A 67 -23.57 12.70 1.95
C VAL A 67 -24.93 12.93 2.63
N CYS A 68 -25.38 11.98 3.47
CA CYS A 68 -26.70 12.05 4.08
C CYS A 68 -26.73 13.06 5.22
N PRO A 69 -27.51 14.17 5.11
CA PRO A 69 -27.50 15.22 6.13
C PRO A 69 -28.19 14.82 7.44
N THR A 70 -29.02 13.76 7.40
CA THR A 70 -29.77 13.27 8.57
C THR A 70 -29.22 11.94 9.12
N GLY A 71 -28.17 11.38 8.51
CA GLY A 71 -27.64 10.10 8.92
C GLY A 71 -28.54 8.89 8.62
N ALA A 72 -29.56 9.05 7.75
CA ALA A 72 -30.52 8.01 7.42
C ALA A 72 -29.95 6.83 6.64
N VAL A 73 -28.71 6.88 6.17
CA VAL A 73 -28.11 5.85 5.31
C VAL A 73 -26.96 5.18 6.04
N THR A 74 -27.00 3.85 6.14
CA THR A 74 -25.88 3.03 6.61
C THR A 74 -25.42 2.08 5.52
N VAL A 75 -24.15 1.68 5.54
CA VAL A 75 -23.56 0.76 4.56
C VAL A 75 -22.81 -0.33 5.32
N GLY A 76 -23.31 -1.56 5.25
CA GLY A 76 -22.66 -2.69 5.90
C GLY A 76 -21.27 -2.99 5.27
N GLY A 77 -20.34 -3.44 6.12
CA GLY A 77 -18.95 -3.69 5.71
C GLY A 77 -18.04 -2.46 5.71
N VAL A 78 -18.58 -1.28 6.06
CA VAL A 78 -17.83 -0.07 6.37
C VAL A 78 -18.03 0.20 7.86
N ALA A 79 -16.93 0.33 8.61
CA ALA A 79 -16.97 0.59 10.05
C ALA A 79 -16.51 2.03 10.32
N ASP A 80 -17.33 2.82 11.01
CA ASP A 80 -17.02 4.23 11.34
C ASP A 80 -15.80 4.33 12.26
N ASP A 81 -15.55 3.29 13.07
CA ASP A 81 -14.44 3.18 14.01
C ASP A 81 -13.15 2.57 13.42
N ALA A 82 -13.16 2.19 12.14
CA ALA A 82 -12.00 1.57 11.47
C ALA A 82 -10.73 2.44 11.53
N LEU A 83 -10.88 3.75 11.63
CA LEU A 83 -9.81 4.74 11.71
C LEU A 83 -9.59 5.30 13.13
N ASN A 84 -10.09 4.65 14.18
CA ASN A 84 -9.79 5.04 15.55
C ASN A 84 -8.29 4.85 15.84
N LEU A 85 -7.54 5.95 15.80
CA LEU A 85 -6.11 5.99 16.07
C LEU A 85 -5.86 6.12 17.57
N VAL A 86 -4.80 5.48 18.06
CA VAL A 86 -4.41 5.50 19.49
C VAL A 86 -3.39 6.60 19.75
N THR A 87 -2.45 6.80 18.83
CA THR A 87 -1.31 7.73 19.02
C THR A 87 -1.51 9.09 18.39
N VAL A 88 -2.56 9.24 17.58
CA VAL A 88 -2.93 10.50 16.91
C VAL A 88 -4.37 10.84 17.23
N LYS A 89 -4.63 12.10 17.63
CA LYS A 89 -6.00 12.57 17.84
C LYS A 89 -6.67 12.82 16.49
N ASN A 90 -7.67 12.02 16.17
CA ASN A 90 -8.48 12.19 14.96
C ASN A 90 -9.34 13.46 15.04
N LYS A 91 -9.56 14.05 13.86
CA LYS A 91 -10.69 14.93 13.59
C LYS A 91 -11.67 14.14 12.73
N GLU A 92 -12.92 14.12 13.13
CA GLU A 92 -13.97 13.35 12.44
C GLU A 92 -14.71 14.18 11.39
N GLU A 93 -14.59 15.52 11.49
CA GLU A 93 -15.27 16.42 10.57
C GLU A 93 -14.68 16.31 9.15
N TRP A 94 -15.55 16.41 8.16
CA TRP A 94 -15.15 16.53 6.77
C TRP A 94 -14.31 17.79 6.57
N LEU A 95 -13.13 17.64 5.98
CA LEU A 95 -12.28 18.76 5.58
C LEU A 95 -12.69 19.24 4.19
N PRO A 96 -13.26 20.45 4.04
CA PRO A 96 -13.71 20.97 2.76
C PRO A 96 -12.57 21.12 1.75
N TYR A 97 -12.93 21.10 0.47
CA TYR A 97 -11.96 21.31 -0.60
C TYR A 97 -11.33 22.71 -0.49
N GLY A 98 -9.99 22.76 -0.55
CA GLY A 98 -9.22 23.98 -0.48
C GLY A 98 -8.89 24.48 0.94
N GLU A 99 -9.42 23.88 1.98
CA GLU A 99 -9.22 24.31 3.39
C GLU A 99 -7.91 23.79 4.00
N PHE A 100 -7.25 22.82 3.38
CA PHE A 100 -5.95 22.34 3.89
C PHE A 100 -4.81 23.23 3.40
N ASP A 101 -3.82 23.49 4.27
CA ASP A 101 -2.61 24.22 3.90
C ASP A 101 -1.77 23.41 2.88
N THR A 102 -1.90 23.79 1.62
CA THR A 102 -1.17 23.15 0.52
C THR A 102 0.34 23.30 0.67
N ALA A 103 0.84 24.41 1.24
CA ALA A 103 2.27 24.62 1.44
C ALA A 103 2.82 23.64 2.48
N ALA A 104 2.11 23.43 3.59
CA ALA A 104 2.45 22.43 4.60
C ALA A 104 2.44 21.00 4.03
N LEU A 105 1.42 20.65 3.22
CA LEU A 105 1.37 19.34 2.54
C LEU A 105 2.57 19.14 1.62
N VAL A 106 2.90 20.12 0.79
CA VAL A 106 4.05 20.06 -0.12
C VAL A 106 5.36 19.97 0.67
N GLN A 107 5.48 20.71 1.77
CA GLN A 107 6.65 20.65 2.65
C GLN A 107 6.84 19.25 3.24
N LEU A 108 5.78 18.61 3.75
CA LEU A 108 5.80 17.23 4.23
C LEU A 108 6.29 16.26 3.14
N MET A 109 5.71 16.34 1.94
CA MET A 109 6.07 15.48 0.80
C MET A 109 7.52 15.67 0.36
N ARG A 110 8.04 16.91 0.38
CA ARG A 110 9.43 17.22 0.00
C ARG A 110 10.44 16.78 1.06
N SER A 111 10.07 16.82 2.33
CA SER A 111 10.93 16.49 3.47
C SER A 111 11.10 15.00 3.67
N ARG A 112 10.07 14.19 3.35
CA ARG A 112 10.15 12.73 3.47
C ARG A 112 11.24 12.15 2.58
N ARG A 113 12.16 11.39 3.18
CA ARG A 113 13.27 10.69 2.50
C ARG A 113 13.34 9.22 2.89
N SER A 114 13.95 8.40 2.03
CA SER A 114 14.33 7.04 2.40
C SER A 114 15.40 7.10 3.48
N CYS A 115 15.07 6.65 4.68
CA CYS A 115 15.99 6.52 5.79
C CYS A 115 16.79 5.21 5.64
N ARG A 116 18.11 5.29 5.83
CA ARG A 116 19.03 4.15 5.74
C ARG A 116 20.00 4.08 6.92
N ILE A 117 19.72 4.83 7.98
CA ILE A 117 20.46 4.79 9.24
C ILE A 117 19.44 5.01 10.34
N PHE A 118 19.11 3.94 11.03
CA PHE A 118 18.15 3.95 12.13
C PHE A 118 18.85 3.83 13.46
N SER A 119 18.21 4.33 14.52
CA SER A 119 18.61 4.04 15.89
C SER A 119 18.02 2.70 16.34
N ASP A 120 18.58 2.13 17.40
CA ASP A 120 18.09 0.89 18.00
C ASP A 120 16.80 1.07 18.81
N LYS A 121 16.29 2.32 18.92
CA LYS A 121 15.05 2.61 19.64
C LYS A 121 13.88 1.85 19.03
N PRO A 122 13.17 0.99 19.78
CA PRO A 122 12.02 0.26 19.27
C PRO A 122 10.88 1.21 18.91
N VAL A 123 10.07 0.83 17.91
CA VAL A 123 8.83 1.53 17.57
C VAL A 123 7.69 0.84 18.33
N GLU A 124 6.86 1.62 18.99
CA GLU A 124 5.71 1.11 19.74
C GLU A 124 4.69 0.46 18.79
N LYS A 125 4.07 -0.64 19.25
CA LYS A 125 3.07 -1.36 18.45
C LYS A 125 1.90 -0.48 18.04
N SER A 126 1.40 0.34 18.96
CA SER A 126 0.32 1.30 18.71
C SER A 126 0.64 2.24 17.54
N VAL A 127 1.89 2.71 17.44
CA VAL A 127 2.37 3.54 16.31
C VAL A 127 2.34 2.76 15.00
N LEU A 128 2.80 1.51 15.00
CA LEU A 128 2.80 0.65 13.81
C LEU A 128 1.36 0.31 13.36
N GLU A 129 0.45 0.06 14.30
CA GLU A 129 -0.96 -0.19 14.05
C GLU A 129 -1.67 1.05 13.48
N ASP A 130 -1.41 2.24 14.05
CA ASP A 130 -1.94 3.48 13.53
C ASP A 130 -1.43 3.79 12.12
N LEU A 131 -0.16 3.50 11.81
CA LEU A 131 0.37 3.63 10.45
C LEU A 131 -0.38 2.75 9.45
N VAL A 132 -0.76 1.53 9.84
CA VAL A 132 -1.58 0.63 9.01
C VAL A 132 -2.97 1.22 8.79
N LYS A 133 -3.62 1.72 9.84
CA LYS A 133 -4.94 2.38 9.74
C LYS A 133 -4.88 3.62 8.84
N ILE A 134 -3.87 4.49 9.01
CA ILE A 134 -3.65 5.64 8.14
C ILE A 134 -3.39 5.18 6.69
N GLY A 135 -2.64 4.12 6.50
CA GLY A 135 -2.43 3.51 5.19
C GLY A 135 -3.75 3.16 4.51
N SER A 136 -4.69 2.57 5.24
CA SER A 136 -5.98 2.11 4.72
C SER A 136 -6.93 3.24 4.27
N THR A 137 -6.59 4.51 4.50
CA THR A 137 -7.30 5.66 3.92
C THR A 137 -7.05 5.85 2.42
N ALA A 138 -6.13 5.08 1.85
CA ALA A 138 -5.85 5.12 0.42
C ALA A 138 -7.06 4.65 -0.40
N PRO A 139 -7.28 5.20 -1.60
CA PRO A 139 -8.27 4.64 -2.51
C PRO A 139 -7.83 3.26 -3.01
N SER A 140 -8.81 2.42 -3.36
CA SER A 140 -8.57 1.13 -4.01
C SER A 140 -9.46 0.95 -5.24
N GLY A 141 -9.00 0.20 -6.23
CA GLY A 141 -9.79 -0.09 -7.41
C GLY A 141 -11.13 -0.73 -7.04
N THR A 142 -12.24 -0.16 -7.50
CA THR A 142 -13.63 -0.57 -7.17
C THR A 142 -13.94 -0.59 -5.66
N ASN A 143 -13.20 0.15 -4.86
CA ASN A 143 -13.26 0.13 -3.40
C ASN A 143 -13.05 -1.27 -2.81
N SER A 144 -12.18 -2.08 -3.42
CA SER A 144 -11.99 -3.48 -3.04
C SER A 144 -11.45 -3.66 -1.62
N GLN A 145 -10.59 -2.74 -1.16
CA GLN A 145 -9.97 -2.74 0.18
C GLN A 145 -9.40 -4.11 0.60
N LEU A 146 -8.85 -4.86 -0.39
CA LEU A 146 -8.33 -6.23 -0.19
C LEU A 146 -6.85 -6.26 0.21
N TRP A 147 -6.31 -5.13 0.68
CA TRP A 147 -4.97 -5.07 1.24
C TRP A 147 -4.84 -5.95 2.49
N THR A 148 -3.63 -6.44 2.68
CA THR A 148 -3.20 -7.15 3.88
C THR A 148 -1.96 -6.48 4.45
N PHE A 149 -1.80 -6.57 5.76
CA PHE A 149 -0.67 -5.99 6.45
C PHE A 149 -0.02 -7.01 7.36
N THR A 150 1.31 -7.12 7.27
CA THR A 150 2.10 -7.90 8.20
C THR A 150 3.08 -6.97 8.90
N ILE A 151 2.93 -6.79 10.21
CA ILE A 151 3.81 -5.96 11.03
C ILE A 151 4.93 -6.83 11.57
N LEU A 152 6.18 -6.41 11.37
CA LEU A 152 7.37 -6.94 12.03
C LEU A 152 7.71 -5.96 13.15
N PRO A 153 7.34 -6.27 14.41
CA PRO A 153 7.32 -5.28 15.48
C PRO A 153 8.70 -5.01 16.09
N ASP A 154 9.66 -5.89 15.86
CA ASP A 154 10.97 -5.81 16.49
C ASP A 154 12.10 -6.23 15.53
N ARG A 155 13.33 -5.91 15.93
CA ARG A 155 14.54 -6.14 15.14
C ARG A 155 14.77 -7.64 14.86
N ALA A 156 14.49 -8.52 15.81
CA ALA A 156 14.74 -9.95 15.63
C ALA A 156 13.89 -10.55 14.51
N VAL A 157 12.62 -10.11 14.40
CA VAL A 157 11.73 -10.55 13.31
C VAL A 157 12.15 -9.94 11.97
N VAL A 158 12.63 -8.68 11.94
CA VAL A 158 13.19 -8.06 10.74
C VAL A 158 14.43 -8.82 10.26
N GLU A 159 15.36 -9.17 11.16
CA GLU A 159 16.56 -9.97 10.85
C GLU A 159 16.20 -11.35 10.30
N LYS A 160 15.23 -12.01 10.90
CA LYS A 160 14.75 -13.32 10.41
C LYS A 160 14.29 -13.26 8.95
N LEU A 161 13.60 -12.18 8.55
CA LEU A 161 13.24 -11.94 7.16
C LEU A 161 14.47 -11.58 6.31
N GLY A 162 15.39 -10.78 6.86
CA GLY A 162 16.67 -10.44 6.25
C GLY A 162 17.48 -11.68 5.89
N ASP A 163 17.65 -12.59 6.84
CA ASP A 163 18.36 -13.86 6.64
C ASP A 163 17.72 -14.75 5.57
N ALA A 164 16.38 -14.85 5.57
CA ALA A 164 15.69 -15.60 4.54
C ALA A 164 15.93 -15.00 3.14
N THR A 165 15.94 -13.68 3.04
CA THR A 165 16.22 -12.94 1.81
C THR A 165 17.69 -13.09 1.40
N ALA A 166 18.63 -13.00 2.33
CA ALA A 166 20.06 -13.19 2.08
C ALA A 166 20.36 -14.59 1.51
N ARG A 167 19.74 -15.64 2.08
CA ARG A 167 19.86 -17.01 1.55
C ARG A 167 19.42 -17.14 0.09
N PHE A 168 18.31 -16.45 -0.27
CA PHE A 168 17.85 -16.41 -1.66
C PHE A 168 18.88 -15.74 -2.57
N PHE A 169 19.42 -14.57 -2.19
CA PHE A 169 20.38 -13.85 -3.02
C PHE A 169 21.74 -14.52 -3.10
N ARG A 170 22.23 -15.21 -2.05
CA ARG A 170 23.44 -16.06 -2.14
C ARG A 170 23.26 -17.13 -3.21
N LYS A 171 22.12 -17.81 -3.21
CA LYS A 171 21.81 -18.80 -4.24
C LYS A 171 21.74 -18.18 -5.64
N LEU A 172 21.10 -17.04 -5.77
CA LEU A 172 20.97 -16.32 -7.05
C LEU A 172 22.35 -15.89 -7.58
N ASN A 173 23.22 -15.38 -6.72
CA ASN A 173 24.58 -15.01 -7.06
C ASN A 173 25.38 -16.22 -7.56
N SER A 174 25.35 -17.34 -6.83
CA SER A 174 26.01 -18.58 -7.24
C SER A 174 25.52 -19.11 -8.61
N LEU A 175 24.25 -18.92 -8.94
CA LEU A 175 23.73 -19.24 -10.28
C LEU A 175 24.21 -18.23 -11.34
N ALA A 176 24.24 -16.94 -10.98
CA ALA A 176 24.63 -15.86 -11.87
C ALA A 176 26.13 -15.88 -12.22
N GLU A 177 26.99 -16.40 -11.37
CA GLU A 177 28.41 -16.62 -11.65
C GLU A 177 28.67 -17.59 -12.80
N ARG A 178 27.78 -18.58 -13.00
CA ARG A 178 27.92 -19.61 -14.00
C ARG A 178 27.59 -19.11 -15.40
N GLY A 179 28.61 -18.91 -16.24
CA GLY A 179 28.46 -18.37 -17.60
C GLY A 179 27.46 -19.11 -18.47
N TYR A 180 27.46 -20.46 -18.40
CA TYR A 180 26.53 -21.29 -19.16
C TYR A 180 25.07 -21.07 -18.75
N LEU A 181 24.78 -20.83 -17.46
CA LEU A 181 23.41 -20.52 -17.01
C LEU A 181 22.94 -19.15 -17.49
N ARG A 182 23.83 -18.15 -17.55
CA ARG A 182 23.52 -16.87 -18.18
C ARG A 182 23.22 -17.02 -19.66
N PHE A 183 24.01 -17.86 -20.37
CA PHE A 183 23.77 -18.16 -21.79
C PHE A 183 22.39 -18.81 -22.01
N PHE A 184 22.02 -19.83 -21.22
CA PHE A 184 20.68 -20.44 -21.29
C PHE A 184 19.57 -19.44 -20.91
N SER A 185 19.80 -18.59 -19.89
CA SER A 185 18.85 -17.53 -19.53
C SER A 185 18.60 -16.56 -20.67
N LYS A 186 19.62 -16.24 -21.48
CA LYS A 186 19.48 -15.40 -22.67
C LYS A 186 18.59 -16.04 -23.73
N LEU A 187 18.70 -17.37 -23.90
CA LEU A 187 17.90 -18.09 -24.90
C LEU A 187 16.45 -18.29 -24.48
N PHE A 188 16.19 -18.61 -23.22
CA PHE A 188 14.89 -19.10 -22.76
C PHE A 188 14.16 -18.18 -21.76
N MET A 189 14.84 -17.22 -21.15
CA MET A 189 14.31 -16.41 -20.02
C MET A 189 14.52 -14.90 -20.24
N LYS A 190 14.54 -14.42 -21.47
CA LYS A 190 14.72 -12.99 -21.81
C LYS A 190 15.93 -12.35 -21.11
N ASP A 191 17.02 -13.11 -20.98
CA ASP A 191 18.28 -12.69 -20.34
C ASP A 191 18.14 -12.26 -18.86
N ALA A 192 17.17 -12.77 -18.13
CA ALA A 192 16.91 -12.33 -16.75
C ALA A 192 18.13 -12.52 -15.83
N LEU A 193 18.86 -13.64 -15.92
CA LEU A 193 20.04 -13.89 -15.10
C LEU A 193 21.25 -13.07 -15.54
N GLY A 194 21.43 -12.85 -16.85
CA GLY A 194 22.48 -12.00 -17.38
C GLY A 194 22.25 -10.52 -17.01
N TRP A 195 21.00 -10.05 -17.07
CA TRP A 195 20.65 -8.72 -16.62
C TRP A 195 20.92 -8.54 -15.12
N TYR A 196 20.47 -9.49 -14.29
CA TYR A 196 20.79 -9.47 -12.87
C TYR A 196 22.30 -9.42 -12.60
N TYR A 197 23.09 -10.20 -13.33
CA TYR A 197 24.56 -10.24 -13.18
C TYR A 197 25.21 -8.89 -13.50
N ARG A 198 24.74 -8.21 -14.53
CA ARG A 198 25.29 -6.88 -14.92
C ARG A 198 24.90 -5.76 -13.97
N GLU A 199 23.64 -5.77 -13.51
CA GLU A 199 23.08 -4.64 -12.78
C GLU A 199 23.17 -4.77 -11.25
N TYR A 200 23.06 -5.97 -10.69
CA TYR A 200 22.86 -6.15 -9.26
C TYR A 200 23.86 -7.10 -8.60
N TYR A 201 24.45 -8.03 -9.32
CA TYR A 201 25.30 -9.09 -8.74
C TYR A 201 26.36 -8.54 -7.80
N GLU A 202 27.14 -7.54 -8.26
CA GLU A 202 28.27 -7.03 -7.48
C GLU A 202 27.82 -6.28 -6.22
N SER A 203 26.78 -5.44 -6.32
CA SER A 203 26.24 -4.73 -5.16
C SER A 203 25.62 -5.68 -4.13
N VAL A 204 24.95 -6.74 -4.59
CA VAL A 204 24.39 -7.75 -3.69
C VAL A 204 25.50 -8.60 -3.07
N ARG A 205 26.54 -8.98 -3.81
CA ARG A 205 27.71 -9.70 -3.31
C ARG A 205 28.39 -8.93 -2.19
N GLN A 206 28.64 -7.64 -2.42
CA GLN A 206 29.25 -6.76 -1.43
C GLN A 206 28.37 -6.63 -0.17
N ALA A 207 27.06 -6.43 -0.32
CA ALA A 207 26.14 -6.32 0.82
C ALA A 207 26.08 -7.60 1.66
N LEU A 208 26.16 -8.79 1.01
CA LEU A 208 26.20 -10.08 1.70
C LEU A 208 27.55 -10.27 2.45
N SER A 209 28.67 -9.86 1.85
CA SER A 209 30.00 -9.90 2.49
C SER A 209 30.05 -8.97 3.72
N GLU A 210 29.56 -7.73 3.59
CA GLU A 210 29.47 -6.79 4.72
C GLU A 210 28.63 -7.34 5.88
N TRP A 211 27.50 -7.99 5.56
CA TRP A 211 26.69 -8.64 6.59
C TRP A 211 27.45 -9.77 7.31
N GLU A 212 28.16 -10.61 6.56
CA GLU A 212 28.91 -11.75 7.14
C GLU A 212 30.13 -11.34 7.94
N GLU A 213 30.85 -10.33 7.47
CA GLU A 213 32.13 -9.88 8.06
C GLU A 213 31.93 -8.91 9.21
N THR A 214 30.94 -8.03 9.13
CA THR A 214 30.77 -6.90 10.06
C THR A 214 29.44 -6.87 10.79
N GLY A 215 28.46 -7.72 10.39
CA GLY A 215 27.08 -7.66 10.87
C GLY A 215 26.29 -6.45 10.36
N ARG A 216 26.81 -5.67 9.41
CA ARG A 216 26.14 -4.49 8.88
C ARG A 216 24.96 -4.88 7.99
N ASP A 217 23.77 -4.44 8.38
CA ASP A 217 22.54 -4.67 7.63
C ASP A 217 22.39 -3.68 6.47
N CYS A 218 22.79 -4.10 5.27
CA CYS A 218 22.61 -3.35 4.04
C CYS A 218 21.23 -3.51 3.40
N LEU A 219 20.38 -4.40 3.92
CA LEU A 219 19.04 -4.67 3.38
C LEU A 219 17.98 -3.82 4.06
N PHE A 220 17.82 -3.94 5.38
CA PHE A 220 16.89 -3.16 6.19
C PHE A 220 17.55 -1.95 6.87
N HIS A 221 18.87 -1.78 6.69
CA HIS A 221 19.65 -0.64 7.21
C HIS A 221 19.61 -0.49 8.74
N GLY A 222 19.45 -1.61 9.46
CA GLY A 222 19.32 -1.59 10.91
C GLY A 222 17.94 -1.19 11.43
N ALA A 223 16.92 -1.15 10.59
CA ALA A 223 15.57 -0.79 11.02
C ALA A 223 15.05 -1.72 12.12
N PRO A 224 14.52 -1.19 13.24
CA PRO A 224 13.97 -1.98 14.34
C PRO A 224 12.63 -2.63 14.00
N SER A 225 11.90 -2.14 13.00
CA SER A 225 10.60 -2.68 12.61
C SER A 225 10.35 -2.55 11.11
N ALA A 226 9.35 -3.28 10.60
CA ALA A 226 8.91 -3.15 9.23
C ALA A 226 7.41 -3.45 9.08
N ILE A 227 6.80 -2.92 8.01
CA ILE A 227 5.45 -3.25 7.59
C ILE A 227 5.51 -3.80 6.17
N LEU A 228 4.90 -4.96 5.96
CA LEU A 228 4.69 -5.53 4.64
C LEU A 228 3.26 -5.20 4.21
N VAL A 229 3.13 -4.72 2.98
CA VAL A 229 1.83 -4.45 2.35
C VAL A 229 1.59 -5.48 1.27
N GLY A 230 0.56 -6.26 1.46
CA GLY A 230 0.10 -7.31 0.57
C GLY A 230 -1.32 -7.07 0.08
N MET A 231 -1.76 -7.97 -0.79
CA MET A 231 -3.12 -7.98 -1.32
C MET A 231 -3.64 -9.41 -1.35
N ASN A 232 -4.90 -9.58 -0.94
CA ASN A 232 -5.66 -10.79 -1.17
C ASN A 232 -6.03 -10.94 -2.66
N PRO A 233 -6.29 -12.16 -3.14
CA PRO A 233 -6.82 -12.39 -4.49
C PRO A 233 -8.15 -11.65 -4.70
N GLY A 234 -8.38 -11.17 -5.91
CA GLY A 234 -9.64 -10.53 -6.30
C GLY A 234 -9.59 -9.00 -6.36
N ALA A 235 -8.53 -8.35 -5.86
CA ALA A 235 -8.35 -6.91 -6.05
C ALA A 235 -8.25 -6.56 -7.54
N SER A 236 -8.93 -5.49 -7.96
CA SER A 236 -8.95 -5.06 -9.37
C SER A 236 -7.63 -4.45 -9.82
N THR A 237 -6.95 -3.72 -8.93
CA THR A 237 -5.68 -3.03 -9.17
C THR A 237 -4.70 -3.27 -8.01
N PRO A 238 -4.27 -4.53 -7.76
CA PRO A 238 -3.60 -4.90 -6.52
C PRO A 238 -2.24 -4.22 -6.31
N CYS A 239 -1.51 -3.93 -7.38
CA CYS A 239 -0.21 -3.27 -7.28
C CYS A 239 -0.38 -1.79 -6.95
N GLU A 240 -1.25 -1.12 -7.66
CA GLU A 240 -1.57 0.30 -7.49
C GLU A 240 -2.14 0.56 -6.10
N ASP A 241 -3.11 -0.25 -5.67
CA ASP A 241 -3.74 -0.17 -4.34
C ASP A 241 -2.69 -0.30 -3.23
N ALA A 242 -1.80 -1.29 -3.32
CA ALA A 242 -0.75 -1.51 -2.33
C ALA A 242 0.27 -0.36 -2.29
N LEU A 243 0.62 0.23 -3.45
CA LEU A 243 1.55 1.36 -3.51
C LEU A 243 0.95 2.66 -3.00
N LEU A 244 -0.35 2.90 -3.22
CA LEU A 244 -1.07 4.05 -2.65
C LEU A 244 -1.11 3.97 -1.12
N VAL A 245 -1.47 2.82 -0.57
CA VAL A 245 -1.38 2.53 0.87
C VAL A 245 0.03 2.76 1.40
N SER A 246 1.03 2.23 0.71
CA SER A 246 2.43 2.41 1.11
C SER A 246 2.84 3.88 1.14
N GLN A 247 2.39 4.70 0.18
CA GLN A 247 2.67 6.12 0.17
C GLN A 247 2.04 6.84 1.36
N ASN A 248 0.81 6.51 1.74
CA ASN A 248 0.18 7.05 2.94
C ASN A 248 0.97 6.70 4.20
N ILE A 249 1.38 5.42 4.35
CA ILE A 249 2.23 4.97 5.46
C ILE A 249 3.56 5.76 5.51
N LEU A 250 4.21 5.96 4.37
CA LEU A 250 5.48 6.69 4.29
C LEU A 250 5.36 8.16 4.73
N LEU A 251 4.27 8.83 4.34
CA LEU A 251 4.00 10.22 4.75
C LEU A 251 3.62 10.31 6.22
N ALA A 252 2.75 9.43 6.69
CA ALA A 252 2.37 9.35 8.09
C ALA A 252 3.56 9.05 9.00
N ALA A 253 4.40 8.08 8.65
CA ALA A 253 5.62 7.76 9.39
C ALA A 253 6.51 8.99 9.56
N HIS A 254 6.73 9.77 8.48
CA HIS A 254 7.51 11.01 8.56
C HIS A 254 6.83 12.06 9.46
N ALA A 255 5.51 12.23 9.35
CA ALA A 255 4.76 13.16 10.19
C ALA A 255 4.77 12.75 11.68
N MET A 256 4.84 11.44 11.96
CA MET A 256 4.93 10.87 13.32
C MET A 256 6.38 10.78 13.84
N GLY A 257 7.36 11.38 13.16
CA GLY A 257 8.77 11.42 13.59
C GLY A 257 9.57 10.16 13.26
N LEU A 258 9.06 9.28 12.41
CA LEU A 258 9.77 8.07 11.98
C LEU A 258 10.45 8.25 10.63
N GLY A 259 11.62 7.63 10.50
CA GLY A 259 12.25 7.34 9.22
C GLY A 259 11.62 6.11 8.57
N SER A 260 11.58 6.08 7.26
CA SER A 260 11.05 4.94 6.49
C SER A 260 11.83 4.69 5.21
N CYS A 261 11.87 3.43 4.75
CA CYS A 261 12.49 3.06 3.48
C CYS A 261 11.75 1.89 2.83
N LEU A 262 11.45 1.99 1.52
CA LEU A 262 10.93 0.85 0.74
C LEU A 262 12.06 -0.12 0.42
N ILE A 263 11.85 -1.41 0.72
CA ILE A 263 12.83 -2.48 0.54
C ILE A 263 12.41 -3.39 -0.62
N GLY A 264 12.73 -2.96 -1.84
CA GLY A 264 12.34 -3.67 -3.07
C GLY A 264 12.98 -5.06 -3.22
N PHE A 265 14.19 -5.27 -2.74
CA PHE A 265 14.88 -6.57 -2.83
C PHE A 265 14.11 -7.69 -2.12
N VAL A 266 13.49 -7.41 -0.98
CA VAL A 266 12.64 -8.39 -0.27
C VAL A 266 11.42 -8.76 -1.10
N VAL A 267 10.75 -7.77 -1.70
CA VAL A 267 9.60 -8.00 -2.59
C VAL A 267 9.99 -8.88 -3.77
N GLU A 268 11.12 -8.60 -4.41
CA GLU A 268 11.62 -9.40 -5.54
C GLU A 268 12.01 -10.83 -5.13
N ALA A 269 12.60 -11.01 -3.97
CA ALA A 269 12.92 -12.33 -3.43
C ALA A 269 11.62 -13.12 -3.12
N MET A 270 10.63 -12.51 -2.48
CA MET A 270 9.33 -13.14 -2.17
C MET A 270 8.53 -13.55 -3.40
N LYS A 271 8.63 -12.80 -4.50
CA LYS A 271 8.01 -13.16 -5.79
C LYS A 271 8.58 -14.46 -6.37
N ARG A 272 9.85 -14.73 -6.13
CA ARG A 272 10.59 -15.86 -6.72
C ARG A 272 10.76 -17.05 -5.77
N ASP A 273 10.76 -16.82 -4.46
CA ASP A 273 10.87 -17.87 -3.45
C ASP A 273 9.74 -17.81 -2.41
N PRO A 274 8.70 -18.63 -2.58
CA PRO A 274 7.59 -18.69 -1.63
C PRO A 274 7.98 -19.07 -0.19
N ARG A 275 9.17 -19.69 0.01
CA ARG A 275 9.65 -20.08 1.34
C ARG A 275 9.91 -18.85 2.22
N ILE A 276 10.28 -17.71 1.64
CA ILE A 276 10.50 -16.47 2.38
C ILE A 276 9.20 -16.01 3.05
N ARG A 277 8.05 -16.10 2.37
CA ARG A 277 6.74 -15.78 2.95
C ARG A 277 6.36 -16.72 4.09
N LYS A 278 6.69 -18.01 3.97
CA LYS A 278 6.43 -19.01 5.02
C LYS A 278 7.13 -18.69 6.34
N VAL A 279 8.28 -18.02 6.31
CA VAL A 279 9.01 -17.60 7.52
C VAL A 279 8.16 -16.70 8.40
N LEU A 280 7.25 -15.94 7.80
CA LEU A 280 6.34 -15.00 8.47
C LEU A 280 4.91 -15.54 8.59
N GLY A 281 4.65 -16.79 8.18
CA GLY A 281 3.29 -17.35 8.18
C GLY A 281 2.34 -16.70 7.17
N ILE A 282 2.84 -15.97 6.17
CA ILE A 282 2.01 -15.30 5.16
C ILE A 282 1.36 -16.35 4.24
N PRO A 283 0.04 -16.31 4.04
CA PRO A 283 -0.70 -17.24 3.19
C PRO A 283 -0.15 -17.30 1.76
N ARG A 284 -0.31 -18.46 1.11
CA ARG A 284 0.24 -18.67 -0.24
C ARG A 284 -0.44 -17.79 -1.30
N GLU A 285 -1.71 -17.55 -1.14
CA GLU A 285 -2.57 -16.75 -2.02
C GLU A 285 -2.31 -15.25 -1.89
N GLU A 286 -1.82 -14.81 -0.75
CA GLU A 286 -1.47 -13.41 -0.52
C GLU A 286 -0.19 -13.04 -1.29
N ARG A 287 -0.20 -11.89 -1.93
CA ARG A 287 0.95 -11.36 -2.66
C ARG A 287 1.44 -10.06 -2.04
N ILE A 288 2.72 -10.02 -1.68
CA ILE A 288 3.37 -8.83 -1.13
C ILE A 288 3.84 -7.92 -2.27
N TYR A 289 3.49 -6.63 -2.17
CA TYR A 289 3.84 -5.60 -3.16
C TYR A 289 4.80 -4.55 -2.62
N ALA A 290 4.79 -4.31 -1.30
CA ALA A 290 5.75 -3.41 -0.68
C ALA A 290 6.23 -3.95 0.67
N VAL A 291 7.46 -3.60 1.03
CA VAL A 291 8.05 -3.80 2.35
C VAL A 291 8.63 -2.47 2.78
N ILE A 292 8.22 -1.97 3.94
CA ILE A 292 8.58 -0.67 4.47
C ILE A 292 9.39 -0.89 5.75
N ALA A 293 10.68 -0.60 5.72
CA ALA A 293 11.52 -0.51 6.92
C ALA A 293 11.16 0.76 7.70
N LEU A 294 11.05 0.67 9.01
CA LEU A 294 10.58 1.73 9.90
C LEU A 294 11.44 1.81 11.17
N GLY A 295 11.64 3.02 11.66
CA GLY A 295 12.38 3.29 12.89
C GLY A 295 12.68 4.77 13.05
N TYR A 296 13.38 5.14 14.12
CA TYR A 296 13.80 6.52 14.34
C TYR A 296 15.11 6.79 13.58
N SER A 297 15.11 7.84 12.73
CA SER A 297 16.30 8.24 11.98
C SER A 297 17.33 8.92 12.89
N VAL A 298 18.60 8.55 12.76
CA VAL A 298 19.71 9.31 13.37
C VAL A 298 20.26 10.39 12.44
N THR A 299 19.78 10.43 11.18
CA THR A 299 20.21 11.43 10.20
C THR A 299 19.37 12.70 10.32
N GLN A 300 20.04 13.84 10.47
CA GLN A 300 19.40 15.15 10.41
C GLN A 300 19.59 15.74 9.00
N PHE A 301 18.48 16.14 8.37
CA PHE A 301 18.51 16.84 7.08
C PHE A 301 18.29 18.35 7.30
N TYR A 302 19.15 19.17 6.73
CA TYR A 302 19.07 20.63 6.84
C TYR A 302 18.21 21.27 5.75
N LYS A 303 18.00 20.58 4.63
CA LYS A 303 17.16 21.04 3.50
C LYS A 303 16.57 19.87 2.72
N PRO A 304 15.42 20.05 2.07
CA PRO A 304 14.87 19.05 1.16
C PRO A 304 15.84 18.78 0.01
N ALA A 305 15.97 17.50 -0.37
CA ALA A 305 16.77 17.15 -1.55
C ALA A 305 16.07 17.57 -2.84
N GLY A 306 16.87 17.94 -3.84
CA GLY A 306 16.40 18.32 -5.16
C GLY A 306 15.64 17.21 -5.91
N ARG A 307 14.98 17.60 -6.97
CA ARG A 307 14.28 16.71 -7.93
C ARG A 307 14.69 17.08 -9.36
N LYS A 308 14.60 16.14 -10.26
CA LYS A 308 14.72 16.42 -11.70
C LYS A 308 13.57 17.32 -12.14
N ARG A 309 13.84 18.18 -13.12
CA ARG A 309 12.78 18.99 -13.73
C ARG A 309 11.78 18.07 -14.44
N VAL A 310 10.51 18.39 -14.30
CA VAL A 310 9.42 17.71 -15.00
C VAL A 310 8.81 18.68 -15.98
N VAL A 311 8.65 18.23 -17.22
CA VAL A 311 7.97 18.99 -18.28
C VAL A 311 6.70 18.24 -18.62
N PRO A 312 5.52 18.76 -18.24
CA PRO A 312 4.25 18.13 -18.60
C PRO A 312 3.99 18.27 -20.12
N ARG A 313 3.26 17.32 -20.68
CA ARG A 313 2.73 17.43 -22.03
C ARG A 313 1.30 17.92 -21.95
N TYR A 314 0.97 18.88 -22.78
CA TYR A 314 -0.40 19.32 -23.01
C TYR A 314 -0.90 18.70 -24.29
N PHE A 315 -2.11 18.17 -24.27
CA PHE A 315 -2.83 17.76 -25.46
C PHE A 315 -3.77 18.91 -25.82
N GLU A 316 -3.46 19.59 -26.92
CA GLU A 316 -4.32 20.60 -27.55
C GLU A 316 -5.02 19.89 -28.68
N GLY A 317 -6.35 19.63 -28.54
CA GLY A 317 -7.17 18.91 -29.51
C GLY A 317 -7.48 19.71 -30.79
#